data_dc7d685a3476a3881427d15e198ebe1c
#
_entry.id   dc7d685a3476a3881427d15e198ebe1c
#
_cell.length_a   1.000
_cell.length_b   1.000
_cell.length_c   1.000
_cell.angle_alpha   90.00
_cell.angle_beta   90.00
_cell.angle_gamma   90.00
#
_symmetry.space_group_name_H-M   'P 1'
#
loop_
_entity.id
_entity.type
_entity.pdbx_description
1 polymer ?
#
loop_
_entity_poly.entity_id
_entity_poly.type
_entity_poly.pdbx_seq_one_letter_code
_entity_poly.pdbx_strand_id
1 'polypeptide(L)'
;MLFTKAISALLCGALLAGCTGAPNKQPAASRSFRIVGYVTAAAVLDVIDFSRLTHVNYAFLLPKKSGELKTFGSPTQLRRVVEIAHATNVKVLISVGGWGWDDEFEELAAAEDRRARFVRAVVDFVAEYQLDGADIDWEYPDAGASSEHFVALMRELRAALPAGSLLTTAVVSDATHADGIDPVIFEIVDFVNVMAYDGGPANHSPLSLAEQALSSWDAKGLRKEQRVLGVPFYARPGDISYRKLFESDPATADGDRILYFSKEQNYNGPATLRAKVALAKEEASGIMIWELSQDALGADSLLKVIWEASQ
;
A
#
# COMPACT_ATOMS: atom_id res chain seq x y z
N MET A 1 -60.86 -54.11 47.95
CA MET A 1 -61.44 -53.11 47.06
C MET A 1 -60.35 -52.06 46.77
N LEU A 2 -60.10 -51.80 45.57
CA LEU A 2 -59.36 -50.72 44.92
C LEU A 2 -58.16 -51.23 44.10
N PHE A 3 -58.36 -51.06 42.84
CA PHE A 3 -57.46 -51.43 41.74
C PHE A 3 -56.29 -50.46 41.59
N THR A 4 -55.10 -50.99 41.48
CA THR A 4 -53.92 -50.24 41.02
C THR A 4 -53.63 -50.58 39.59
N LYS A 5 -53.72 -49.58 38.67
CA LYS A 5 -53.35 -49.68 37.28
C LYS A 5 -51.86 -49.32 37.12
N ALA A 6 -51.12 -50.24 36.57
CA ALA A 6 -49.73 -49.98 36.09
C ALA A 6 -49.75 -49.28 34.76
N ILE A 7 -48.95 -48.21 34.63
CA ILE A 7 -48.68 -47.51 33.37
C ILE A 7 -47.25 -47.84 32.94
N SER A 8 -47.12 -48.57 31.82
CA SER A 8 -45.84 -48.80 31.17
C SER A 8 -45.39 -47.56 30.42
N ALA A 9 -44.21 -47.06 30.74
CA ALA A 9 -43.55 -46.01 29.96
C ALA A 9 -42.67 -46.60 28.87
N LEU A 10 -43.01 -46.35 27.62
CA LEU A 10 -42.13 -46.58 26.45
C LEU A 10 -41.04 -45.50 26.39
N LEU A 11 -39.77 -45.90 26.51
CA LEU A 11 -38.63 -45.04 26.16
C LEU A 11 -38.47 -45.05 24.63
N CYS A 12 -38.76 -43.93 23.99
CA CYS A 12 -38.36 -43.66 22.61
C CYS A 12 -36.97 -43.03 22.60
N GLY A 13 -35.96 -43.80 22.20
CA GLY A 13 -34.62 -43.28 21.98
C GLY A 13 -34.56 -42.46 20.69
N ALA A 14 -34.37 -41.17 20.78
CA ALA A 14 -34.08 -40.31 19.63
C ALA A 14 -32.57 -40.33 19.34
N LEU A 15 -32.16 -40.94 18.23
CA LEU A 15 -30.83 -40.80 17.66
C LEU A 15 -30.67 -39.40 17.08
N LEU A 16 -29.87 -38.57 17.74
CA LEU A 16 -29.39 -37.30 17.19
C LEU A 16 -28.24 -37.57 16.20
N ALA A 17 -28.56 -37.59 14.90
CA ALA A 17 -27.57 -37.55 13.87
C ALA A 17 -26.91 -36.16 13.86
N GLY A 18 -25.69 -36.05 14.37
CA GLY A 18 -24.88 -34.87 14.30
C GLY A 18 -24.43 -34.56 12.85
N CYS A 19 -25.08 -33.65 12.18
CA CYS A 19 -24.55 -33.09 10.94
C CYS A 19 -23.38 -32.17 11.29
N THR A 20 -22.16 -32.66 11.14
CA THR A 20 -20.95 -31.85 11.10
C THR A 20 -20.94 -31.11 9.76
N GLY A 21 -21.59 -29.95 9.70
CA GLY A 21 -21.47 -29.04 8.58
C GLY A 21 -20.03 -28.51 8.50
N ALA A 22 -19.30 -28.88 7.43
CA ALA A 22 -18.05 -28.25 7.12
C ALA A 22 -18.26 -26.74 7.02
N PRO A 23 -17.29 -25.91 7.49
CA PRO A 23 -17.43 -24.45 7.38
C PRO A 23 -17.57 -24.10 5.90
N ASN A 24 -18.71 -23.49 5.56
CA ASN A 24 -18.98 -22.97 4.23
C ASN A 24 -17.96 -21.85 3.97
N LYS A 25 -16.87 -22.16 3.23
CA LYS A 25 -15.98 -21.15 2.69
C LYS A 25 -16.81 -20.31 1.73
N GLN A 26 -17.33 -19.17 2.22
CA GLN A 26 -17.81 -18.14 1.31
C GLN A 26 -16.72 -17.89 0.26
N PRO A 27 -17.06 -17.90 -1.05
CA PRO A 27 -16.11 -17.52 -2.08
C PRO A 27 -15.62 -16.11 -1.71
N ALA A 28 -14.29 -15.94 -1.62
CA ALA A 28 -13.70 -14.64 -1.38
C ALA A 28 -14.28 -13.70 -2.45
N ALA A 29 -14.99 -12.66 -2.00
CA ALA A 29 -15.43 -11.60 -2.90
C ALA A 29 -14.21 -11.22 -3.74
N SER A 30 -14.35 -11.17 -5.07
CA SER A 30 -13.27 -10.79 -5.96
C SER A 30 -12.75 -9.45 -5.45
N ARG A 31 -11.55 -9.46 -4.85
CA ARG A 31 -10.95 -8.22 -4.35
C ARG A 31 -10.80 -7.32 -5.57
N SER A 32 -11.46 -6.18 -5.57
CA SER A 32 -11.36 -5.22 -6.66
C SER A 32 -9.89 -4.82 -6.84
N PHE A 33 -9.48 -4.60 -8.10
CA PHE A 33 -8.14 -4.14 -8.43
C PHE A 33 -7.83 -2.83 -7.68
N ARG A 34 -6.70 -2.78 -6.96
CA ARG A 34 -6.33 -1.61 -6.15
C ARG A 34 -5.70 -0.54 -7.03
N ILE A 35 -6.09 0.72 -6.80
CA ILE A 35 -5.38 1.89 -7.29
C ILE A 35 -5.04 2.70 -6.05
N VAL A 36 -3.78 2.63 -5.64
CA VAL A 36 -3.22 3.29 -4.45
C VAL A 36 -2.47 4.53 -4.90
N GLY A 37 -2.80 5.70 -4.37
CA GLY A 37 -2.08 6.92 -4.69
C GLY A 37 -1.42 7.54 -3.46
N TYR A 38 -0.13 7.89 -3.55
CA TYR A 38 0.50 8.71 -2.53
C TYR A 38 0.16 10.18 -2.75
N VAL A 39 -0.15 10.87 -1.65
CA VAL A 39 -0.42 12.32 -1.62
C VAL A 39 0.50 12.96 -0.60
N THR A 40 1.26 13.96 -1.03
CA THR A 40 2.16 14.74 -0.15
C THR A 40 1.49 16.02 0.35
N ALA A 41 2.08 16.62 1.39
CA ALA A 41 1.62 17.90 1.93
C ALA A 41 1.65 19.07 0.92
N ALA A 42 2.38 18.92 -0.19
CA ALA A 42 2.46 19.91 -1.26
C ALA A 42 1.36 19.77 -2.32
N ALA A 43 0.55 18.70 -2.27
CA ALA A 43 -0.45 18.41 -3.29
C ALA A 43 -1.59 19.44 -3.31
N VAL A 44 -2.01 19.83 -4.52
CA VAL A 44 -3.23 20.59 -4.75
C VAL A 44 -4.37 19.60 -4.93
N LEU A 45 -5.21 19.43 -3.91
CA LEU A 45 -6.21 18.36 -3.85
C LEU A 45 -7.32 18.50 -4.89
N ASP A 46 -7.70 19.73 -5.25
CA ASP A 46 -8.82 20.00 -6.17
C ASP A 46 -8.58 19.52 -7.61
N VAL A 47 -7.33 19.17 -7.95
CA VAL A 47 -6.99 18.64 -9.29
C VAL A 47 -6.84 17.12 -9.33
N ILE A 48 -6.94 16.45 -8.18
CA ILE A 48 -6.85 14.98 -8.07
C ILE A 48 -8.26 14.39 -8.12
N ASP A 49 -8.51 13.49 -9.06
CA ASP A 49 -9.78 12.77 -9.13
C ASP A 49 -9.77 11.55 -8.20
N PHE A 50 -10.13 11.77 -6.94
CA PHE A 50 -10.19 10.72 -5.93
C PHE A 50 -11.14 9.57 -6.30
N SER A 51 -12.16 9.80 -7.12
CA SER A 51 -13.11 8.75 -7.51
C SER A 51 -12.47 7.62 -8.34
N ARG A 52 -11.25 7.83 -8.83
CA ARG A 52 -10.46 6.84 -9.58
C ARG A 52 -9.50 6.04 -8.72
N LEU A 53 -9.46 6.32 -7.41
CA LEU A 53 -8.62 5.64 -6.45
C LEU A 53 -9.43 4.61 -5.65
N THR A 54 -8.73 3.68 -5.04
CA THR A 54 -9.27 2.80 -3.99
C THR A 54 -8.66 3.12 -2.62
N HIS A 55 -7.41 3.60 -2.62
CA HIS A 55 -6.64 3.93 -1.43
C HIS A 55 -5.81 5.19 -1.68
N VAL A 56 -5.61 5.94 -0.61
CA VAL A 56 -4.67 7.06 -0.53
C VAL A 56 -3.71 6.82 0.63
N ASN A 57 -2.41 6.89 0.37
CA ASN A 57 -1.37 6.95 1.39
C ASN A 57 -0.93 8.42 1.53
N TYR A 58 -1.24 9.05 2.67
CA TYR A 58 -0.80 10.41 2.93
C TYR A 58 0.67 10.42 3.42
N ALA A 59 1.56 11.02 2.66
CA ALA A 59 3.01 10.99 2.88
C ALA A 59 3.55 12.37 3.31
N PHE A 60 4.35 12.49 4.34
CA PHE A 60 4.74 11.47 5.29
C PHE A 60 4.58 11.95 6.73
N LEU A 61 4.24 11.04 7.62
CA LEU A 61 4.43 11.23 9.04
C LEU A 61 5.81 10.70 9.42
N LEU A 62 6.62 11.53 10.09
CA LEU A 62 8.04 11.25 10.26
C LEU A 62 8.33 10.68 11.66
N PRO A 63 9.07 9.56 11.76
CA PRO A 63 9.44 8.98 13.04
C PRO A 63 10.60 9.76 13.70
N LYS A 64 10.80 9.55 15.02
CA LYS A 64 12.00 9.90 15.76
C LYS A 64 12.64 8.64 16.35
N LYS A 65 13.94 8.65 16.55
CA LYS A 65 14.71 7.57 17.22
C LYS A 65 14.14 7.18 18.59
N SER A 66 13.45 8.10 19.26
CA SER A 66 12.79 7.85 20.56
C SER A 66 11.50 7.04 20.48
N GLY A 67 10.98 6.78 19.27
CA GLY A 67 9.65 6.22 19.03
C GLY A 67 8.50 7.24 19.07
N GLU A 68 8.81 8.53 19.30
CA GLU A 68 7.83 9.58 19.09
C GLU A 68 7.69 9.91 17.60
N LEU A 69 6.62 10.61 17.23
CA LEU A 69 6.45 11.18 15.91
C LEU A 69 6.90 12.65 15.88
N LYS A 70 7.37 13.12 14.73
CA LYS A 70 7.65 14.55 14.53
C LYS A 70 6.36 15.33 14.45
N THR A 71 6.42 16.63 14.73
CA THR A 71 5.26 17.52 14.56
C THR A 71 4.79 17.48 13.11
N PHE A 72 3.52 17.15 12.93
CA PHE A 72 2.90 17.04 11.62
C PHE A 72 2.49 18.43 11.10
N GLY A 73 3.02 18.80 9.91
CA GLY A 73 2.90 20.19 9.40
C GLY A 73 1.60 20.52 8.68
N SER A 74 0.76 19.54 8.33
CA SER A 74 -0.43 19.77 7.49
C SER A 74 -1.71 19.07 7.99
N PRO A 75 -2.14 19.33 9.26
CA PRO A 75 -3.35 18.70 9.80
C PRO A 75 -4.62 19.02 9.00
N THR A 76 -4.76 20.27 8.54
CA THR A 76 -5.92 20.72 7.76
C THR A 76 -6.00 20.01 6.42
N GLN A 77 -4.86 19.83 5.74
CA GLN A 77 -4.84 19.14 4.46
C GLN A 77 -5.17 17.65 4.63
N LEU A 78 -4.61 16.97 5.64
CA LEU A 78 -4.94 15.57 5.89
C LEU A 78 -6.45 15.40 6.15
N ARG A 79 -7.06 16.25 7.00
CA ARG A 79 -8.52 16.22 7.21
C ARG A 79 -9.31 16.42 5.92
N ARG A 80 -8.83 17.30 5.03
CA ARG A 80 -9.45 17.51 3.73
C ARG A 80 -9.30 16.29 2.81
N VAL A 81 -8.13 15.63 2.80
CA VAL A 81 -7.94 14.36 2.08
C VAL A 81 -8.92 13.29 2.57
N VAL A 82 -9.04 13.12 3.88
CA VAL A 82 -9.99 12.15 4.48
C VAL A 82 -11.43 12.46 4.07
N GLU A 83 -11.84 13.72 4.16
CA GLU A 83 -13.19 14.16 3.77
C GLU A 83 -13.52 13.82 2.31
N ILE A 84 -12.61 14.17 1.38
CA ILE A 84 -12.82 13.93 -0.06
C ILE A 84 -12.79 12.44 -0.38
N ALA A 85 -11.81 11.71 0.15
CA ALA A 85 -11.62 10.29 -0.09
C ALA A 85 -12.81 9.46 0.45
N HIS A 86 -13.22 9.69 1.69
CA HIS A 86 -14.34 8.97 2.29
C HIS A 86 -15.67 9.26 1.59
N ALA A 87 -15.87 10.48 1.06
CA ALA A 87 -17.05 10.81 0.25
C ALA A 87 -17.15 9.98 -1.04
N THR A 88 -16.05 9.40 -1.51
CA THR A 88 -15.97 8.53 -2.70
C THR A 88 -15.64 7.07 -2.36
N ASN A 89 -15.75 6.66 -1.09
CA ASN A 89 -15.42 5.31 -0.58
C ASN A 89 -13.96 4.91 -0.79
N VAL A 90 -13.04 5.86 -0.84
CA VAL A 90 -11.60 5.65 -0.92
C VAL A 90 -11.01 5.59 0.49
N LYS A 91 -10.17 4.58 0.75
CA LYS A 91 -9.49 4.38 2.02
C LYS A 91 -8.31 5.34 2.17
N VAL A 92 -8.07 5.84 3.38
CA VAL A 92 -6.95 6.74 3.67
C VAL A 92 -6.06 6.14 4.75
N LEU A 93 -4.77 5.96 4.43
CA LEU A 93 -3.74 5.53 5.36
C LEU A 93 -2.74 6.67 5.57
N ILE A 94 -2.14 6.70 6.76
CA ILE A 94 -0.94 7.50 6.97
C ILE A 94 0.30 6.69 6.59
N SER A 95 1.12 7.22 5.70
CA SER A 95 2.44 6.64 5.42
C SER A 95 3.47 7.23 6.36
N VAL A 96 4.23 6.36 7.02
CA VAL A 96 5.23 6.74 8.02
C VAL A 96 6.60 6.35 7.53
N GLY A 97 7.51 7.34 7.43
CA GLY A 97 8.88 7.13 6.98
C GLY A 97 9.20 7.80 5.66
N GLY A 98 9.50 6.99 4.64
CA GLY A 98 10.01 7.40 3.34
C GLY A 98 11.52 7.47 3.29
N TRP A 99 12.07 7.84 2.15
CA TRP A 99 13.51 7.91 1.93
C TRP A 99 14.25 8.78 2.96
N GLY A 100 15.33 8.23 3.52
CA GLY A 100 16.22 8.96 4.44
C GLY A 100 15.81 8.92 5.92
N TRP A 101 14.88 8.03 6.30
CA TRP A 101 14.46 7.82 7.69
C TRP A 101 14.86 6.46 8.24
N ASP A 102 15.81 5.80 7.61
CA ASP A 102 16.33 4.49 7.99
C ASP A 102 16.94 4.50 9.41
N ASP A 103 17.82 5.43 9.70
CA ASP A 103 18.46 5.58 11.03
C ASP A 103 17.43 5.72 12.18
N GLU A 104 16.32 6.41 11.94
CA GLU A 104 15.25 6.54 12.92
C GLU A 104 14.54 5.23 13.17
N PHE A 105 14.25 4.48 12.11
CA PHE A 105 13.61 3.17 12.22
C PHE A 105 14.53 2.14 12.89
N GLU A 106 15.80 2.07 12.53
CA GLU A 106 16.78 1.19 13.15
C GLU A 106 16.80 1.40 14.68
N GLU A 107 16.88 2.66 15.11
CA GLU A 107 16.95 3.00 16.53
C GLU A 107 15.63 2.76 17.29
N LEU A 108 14.47 3.11 16.69
CA LEU A 108 13.17 2.94 17.36
C LEU A 108 12.74 1.48 17.38
N ALA A 109 13.04 0.71 16.33
CA ALA A 109 12.62 -0.68 16.23
C ALA A 109 13.46 -1.63 17.11
N ALA A 110 14.72 -1.28 17.39
CA ALA A 110 15.62 -2.08 18.22
C ALA A 110 15.19 -2.23 19.68
N ALA A 111 14.46 -1.24 20.24
CA ALA A 111 14.10 -1.22 21.66
C ALA A 111 12.60 -1.34 21.89
N GLU A 112 12.17 -2.29 22.73
CA GLU A 112 10.76 -2.58 23.02
C GLU A 112 9.98 -1.35 23.51
N ASP A 113 10.56 -0.55 24.40
CA ASP A 113 9.91 0.66 24.93
C ASP A 113 9.73 1.75 23.85
N ARG A 114 10.68 1.86 22.91
CA ARG A 114 10.60 2.79 21.77
C ARG A 114 9.57 2.31 20.75
N ARG A 115 9.56 1.01 20.40
CA ARG A 115 8.52 0.41 19.54
C ARG A 115 7.13 0.63 20.12
N ALA A 116 6.95 0.30 21.42
CA ALA A 116 5.67 0.49 22.11
C ALA A 116 5.20 1.95 22.13
N ARG A 117 6.14 2.91 22.20
CA ARG A 117 5.82 4.35 22.11
C ARG A 117 5.40 4.74 20.68
N PHE A 118 6.15 4.26 19.69
CA PHE A 118 5.84 4.48 18.27
C PHE A 118 4.48 3.90 17.89
N VAL A 119 4.22 2.66 18.25
CA VAL A 119 2.95 1.98 17.98
C VAL A 119 1.78 2.76 18.56
N ARG A 120 1.86 3.18 19.84
CA ARG A 120 0.82 4.02 20.43
C ARG A 120 0.63 5.33 19.67
N ALA A 121 1.72 6.02 19.33
CA ALA A 121 1.65 7.29 18.62
C ALA A 121 1.00 7.15 17.22
N VAL A 122 1.29 6.06 16.48
CA VAL A 122 0.65 5.78 15.19
C VAL A 122 -0.83 5.45 15.37
N VAL A 123 -1.19 4.62 16.33
CA VAL A 123 -2.59 4.26 16.62
C VAL A 123 -3.41 5.48 17.03
N ASP A 124 -2.86 6.33 17.91
CA ASP A 124 -3.52 7.57 18.33
C ASP A 124 -3.69 8.51 17.13
N PHE A 125 -2.70 8.61 16.24
CA PHE A 125 -2.78 9.41 15.02
C PHE A 125 -3.87 8.89 14.07
N VAL A 126 -3.92 7.58 13.84
CA VAL A 126 -4.96 6.94 13.02
C VAL A 126 -6.35 7.25 13.57
N ALA A 127 -6.53 7.18 14.89
CA ALA A 127 -7.79 7.49 15.54
C ALA A 127 -8.15 8.99 15.47
N GLU A 128 -7.19 9.89 15.72
CA GLU A 128 -7.39 11.35 15.68
C GLU A 128 -7.88 11.84 14.32
N TYR A 129 -7.30 11.30 13.25
CA TYR A 129 -7.61 11.72 11.87
C TYR A 129 -8.65 10.83 11.20
N GLN A 130 -9.20 9.82 11.89
CA GLN A 130 -10.20 8.88 11.37
C GLN A 130 -9.71 8.15 10.12
N LEU A 131 -8.44 7.71 10.14
CA LEU A 131 -7.81 7.00 9.04
C LEU A 131 -8.23 5.53 9.01
N ASP A 132 -8.13 4.91 7.83
CA ASP A 132 -8.42 3.49 7.64
C ASP A 132 -7.23 2.58 7.99
N GLY A 133 -6.07 3.14 8.32
CA GLY A 133 -4.89 2.37 8.69
C GLY A 133 -3.58 3.12 8.57
N ALA A 134 -2.50 2.36 8.54
CA ALA A 134 -1.14 2.86 8.41
C ALA A 134 -0.35 2.10 7.35
N ASP A 135 0.55 2.81 6.68
CA ASP A 135 1.54 2.31 5.74
C ASP A 135 2.92 2.57 6.33
N ILE A 136 3.78 1.56 6.38
CA ILE A 136 5.15 1.70 6.90
C ILE A 136 6.12 1.66 5.74
N ASP A 137 6.79 2.78 5.54
CA ASP A 137 7.74 3.00 4.47
C ASP A 137 9.15 3.14 5.04
N TRP A 138 9.69 2.01 5.49
CA TRP A 138 11.07 1.92 6.00
C TRP A 138 12.01 1.54 4.85
N GLU A 139 12.87 2.46 4.46
CA GLU A 139 13.78 2.32 3.33
C GLU A 139 15.24 2.32 3.80
N TYR A 140 15.85 1.17 4.12
CA TYR A 140 15.28 -0.19 4.16
C TYR A 140 15.83 -0.93 5.39
N PRO A 141 15.07 -1.86 6.02
CA PRO A 141 15.64 -2.67 7.07
C PRO A 141 16.75 -3.58 6.54
N ASP A 142 17.84 -3.67 7.29
CA ASP A 142 18.96 -4.54 7.00
C ASP A 142 18.67 -6.02 7.36
N ALA A 143 19.49 -6.94 6.83
CA ALA A 143 19.42 -8.34 7.21
C ALA A 143 19.81 -8.55 8.71
N GLY A 144 19.33 -9.62 9.31
CA GLY A 144 19.66 -9.98 10.69
C GLY A 144 18.80 -9.23 11.71
N ALA A 145 19.41 -8.56 12.68
CA ALA A 145 18.69 -7.94 13.80
C ALA A 145 17.64 -6.88 13.34
N SER A 146 17.95 -6.10 12.32
CA SER A 146 17.04 -5.11 11.75
C SER A 146 15.78 -5.78 11.21
N SER A 147 15.91 -6.86 10.47
CA SER A 147 14.79 -7.67 9.98
C SER A 147 13.91 -8.19 11.13
N GLU A 148 14.51 -8.71 12.20
CA GLU A 148 13.78 -9.18 13.37
C GLU A 148 13.03 -8.03 14.06
N HIS A 149 13.66 -6.87 14.16
CA HIS A 149 13.05 -5.66 14.73
C HIS A 149 11.89 -5.15 13.88
N PHE A 150 12.01 -5.20 12.55
CA PHE A 150 10.92 -4.83 11.64
C PHE A 150 9.73 -5.77 11.80
N VAL A 151 9.96 -7.09 11.88
CA VAL A 151 8.89 -8.06 12.16
C VAL A 151 8.20 -7.77 13.49
N ALA A 152 8.97 -7.49 14.55
CA ALA A 152 8.42 -7.15 15.86
C ALA A 152 7.56 -5.88 15.79
N LEU A 153 8.05 -4.83 15.15
CA LEU A 153 7.34 -3.57 14.95
C LEU A 153 6.01 -3.78 14.22
N MET A 154 6.02 -4.53 13.12
CA MET A 154 4.81 -4.77 12.32
C MET A 154 3.79 -5.65 13.05
N ARG A 155 4.23 -6.62 13.84
CA ARG A 155 3.33 -7.41 14.72
C ARG A 155 2.69 -6.56 15.80
N GLU A 156 3.47 -5.70 16.45
CA GLU A 156 2.97 -4.80 17.49
C GLU A 156 1.97 -3.80 16.91
N LEU A 157 2.23 -3.23 15.71
CA LEU A 157 1.29 -2.36 14.98
C LEU A 157 0.00 -3.11 14.64
N ARG A 158 0.10 -4.31 14.07
CA ARG A 158 -1.07 -5.13 13.72
C ARG A 158 -1.94 -5.44 14.95
N ALA A 159 -1.31 -5.76 16.08
CA ALA A 159 -2.02 -6.07 17.32
C ALA A 159 -2.71 -4.85 17.95
N ALA A 160 -2.13 -3.66 17.78
CA ALA A 160 -2.62 -2.43 18.42
C ALA A 160 -3.63 -1.65 17.54
N LEU A 161 -3.53 -1.77 16.21
CA LEU A 161 -4.48 -1.12 15.30
C LEU A 161 -5.89 -1.69 15.50
N PRO A 162 -6.94 -0.85 15.41
CA PRO A 162 -8.33 -1.29 15.50
C PRO A 162 -8.64 -2.42 14.51
N ALA A 163 -9.54 -3.33 14.89
CA ALA A 163 -9.98 -4.40 14.01
C ALA A 163 -10.55 -3.84 12.70
N GLY A 164 -10.06 -4.34 11.57
CA GLY A 164 -10.43 -3.87 10.23
C GLY A 164 -9.59 -2.72 9.69
N SER A 165 -8.66 -2.16 10.49
CA SER A 165 -7.67 -1.23 9.97
C SER A 165 -6.68 -1.94 9.03
N LEU A 166 -6.28 -1.23 7.97
CA LEU A 166 -5.25 -1.69 7.05
C LEU A 166 -3.85 -1.43 7.64
N LEU A 167 -2.96 -2.38 7.41
CA LEU A 167 -1.53 -2.22 7.65
C LEU A 167 -0.79 -2.63 6.38
N THR A 168 -0.05 -1.71 5.78
CA THR A 168 0.69 -1.92 4.54
C THR A 168 2.15 -1.54 4.71
N THR A 169 2.96 -1.87 3.73
CA THR A 169 4.36 -1.43 3.67
C THR A 169 4.78 -1.23 2.23
N ALA A 170 5.78 -0.35 2.01
CA ALA A 170 6.46 -0.22 0.74
C ALA A 170 7.77 -1.01 0.77
N VAL A 171 8.20 -1.50 -0.39
CA VAL A 171 9.43 -2.28 -0.53
C VAL A 171 10.14 -1.93 -1.85
N VAL A 172 11.47 -2.11 -1.86
CA VAL A 172 12.28 -1.92 -3.05
C VAL A 172 11.83 -2.82 -4.21
N SER A 173 12.15 -2.43 -5.44
CA SER A 173 11.75 -3.17 -6.65
C SER A 173 12.26 -4.61 -6.68
N ASP A 174 13.49 -4.86 -6.27
CA ASP A 174 14.14 -6.18 -6.35
C ASP A 174 14.22 -6.85 -4.99
N ALA A 175 13.47 -7.94 -4.81
CA ALA A 175 13.44 -8.74 -3.59
C ALA A 175 14.79 -9.38 -3.25
N THR A 176 15.71 -9.53 -4.22
CA THR A 176 17.06 -10.06 -3.98
C THR A 176 17.97 -9.07 -3.23
N HIS A 177 17.59 -7.80 -3.18
CA HIS A 177 18.26 -6.73 -2.41
C HIS A 177 17.46 -6.31 -1.16
N ALA A 178 16.48 -7.13 -0.77
CA ALA A 178 15.59 -6.87 0.36
C ALA A 178 15.73 -7.94 1.46
N ASP A 179 16.96 -8.25 1.85
CA ASP A 179 17.25 -9.30 2.85
C ASP A 179 16.66 -8.98 4.23
N GLY A 180 16.42 -7.70 4.52
CA GLY A 180 15.75 -7.25 5.74
C GLY A 180 14.24 -7.49 5.76
N ILE A 181 13.63 -7.83 4.63
CA ILE A 181 12.21 -8.15 4.56
C ILE A 181 11.99 -9.65 4.71
N ASP A 182 11.71 -10.09 5.93
CA ASP A 182 11.35 -11.48 6.22
C ASP A 182 9.97 -11.81 5.64
N PRO A 183 9.78 -12.97 4.94
CA PRO A 183 8.48 -13.37 4.40
C PRO A 183 7.32 -13.42 5.41
N VAL A 184 7.60 -13.53 6.70
CA VAL A 184 6.58 -13.46 7.76
C VAL A 184 5.84 -12.12 7.77
N ILE A 185 6.43 -11.04 7.23
CA ILE A 185 5.76 -9.75 7.03
C ILE A 185 4.50 -9.89 6.17
N PHE A 186 4.51 -10.79 5.18
CA PHE A 186 3.36 -11.01 4.29
C PHE A 186 2.15 -11.65 4.99
N GLU A 187 2.37 -12.27 6.17
CA GLU A 187 1.29 -12.77 7.01
C GLU A 187 0.68 -11.68 7.89
N ILE A 188 1.40 -10.57 8.09
CA ILE A 188 1.04 -9.47 8.99
C ILE A 188 0.33 -8.36 8.24
N VAL A 189 0.79 -8.03 7.02
CA VAL A 189 0.29 -6.89 6.23
C VAL A 189 -0.85 -7.29 5.30
N ASP A 190 -1.71 -6.33 4.97
CA ASP A 190 -2.82 -6.53 4.04
C ASP A 190 -2.34 -6.57 2.59
N PHE A 191 -1.41 -5.70 2.22
CA PHE A 191 -0.73 -5.68 0.93
C PHE A 191 0.60 -4.92 1.02
N VAL A 192 1.40 -5.06 -0.04
CA VAL A 192 2.76 -4.51 -0.17
C VAL A 192 2.85 -3.68 -1.43
N ASN A 193 3.30 -2.44 -1.29
CA ASN A 193 3.58 -1.52 -2.39
C ASN A 193 5.00 -1.77 -2.91
N VAL A 194 5.13 -2.41 -4.08
CA VAL A 194 6.43 -2.74 -4.68
C VAL A 194 6.89 -1.57 -5.53
N MET A 195 7.90 -0.83 -5.10
CA MET A 195 8.42 0.38 -5.73
C MET A 195 9.24 0.07 -6.99
N ALA A 196 8.57 -0.32 -8.09
CA ALA A 196 9.20 -0.69 -9.36
C ALA A 196 9.64 0.55 -10.18
N TYR A 197 10.42 1.43 -9.54
CA TYR A 197 11.02 2.63 -10.11
C TYR A 197 12.36 2.93 -9.45
N ASP A 198 13.06 3.94 -9.92
CA ASP A 198 14.43 4.31 -9.56
C ASP A 198 15.46 3.18 -9.78
N GLY A 199 15.15 2.26 -10.70
CA GLY A 199 15.95 1.08 -11.00
C GLY A 199 17.21 1.34 -11.85
N GLY A 200 17.54 2.59 -12.16
CA GLY A 200 18.77 2.92 -12.88
C GLY A 200 18.74 4.25 -13.62
N PRO A 201 19.92 4.69 -14.11
CA PRO A 201 20.09 6.03 -14.67
C PRO A 201 19.55 6.23 -16.10
N ALA A 202 19.40 5.17 -16.88
CA ALA A 202 19.00 5.27 -18.29
C ALA A 202 17.48 5.30 -18.46
N ASN A 203 16.79 4.37 -17.83
CA ASN A 203 15.34 4.36 -17.71
C ASN A 203 15.02 3.81 -16.32
N HIS A 204 14.47 4.66 -15.45
CA HIS A 204 14.32 4.31 -14.05
C HIS A 204 13.12 3.40 -13.75
N SER A 205 12.20 3.23 -14.70
CA SER A 205 11.01 2.41 -14.49
C SER A 205 10.49 1.76 -15.78
N PRO A 206 11.32 0.98 -16.52
CA PRO A 206 10.86 0.27 -17.72
C PRO A 206 9.87 -0.85 -17.34
N LEU A 207 9.13 -1.37 -18.33
CA LEU A 207 8.23 -2.52 -18.13
C LEU A 207 9.01 -3.74 -17.60
N SER A 208 10.21 -3.98 -18.11
CA SER A 208 11.08 -5.09 -17.67
C SER A 208 11.43 -5.02 -16.18
N LEU A 209 11.58 -3.83 -15.60
CA LEU A 209 11.79 -3.69 -14.16
C LEU A 209 10.53 -4.12 -13.38
N ALA A 210 9.34 -3.78 -13.88
CA ALA A 210 8.09 -4.21 -13.26
C ALA A 210 7.93 -5.74 -13.31
N GLU A 211 8.25 -6.38 -14.44
CA GLU A 211 8.25 -7.84 -14.59
C GLU A 211 9.22 -8.51 -13.61
N GLN A 212 10.46 -8.01 -13.53
CA GLN A 212 11.49 -8.51 -12.60
C GLN A 212 11.07 -8.34 -11.15
N ALA A 213 10.52 -7.18 -10.81
CA ALA A 213 10.06 -6.88 -9.46
C ALA A 213 8.96 -7.87 -9.03
N LEU A 214 7.91 -8.03 -9.81
CA LEU A 214 6.82 -8.95 -9.47
C LEU A 214 7.31 -10.40 -9.38
N SER A 215 8.18 -10.84 -10.30
CA SER A 215 8.77 -12.18 -10.28
C SER A 215 9.67 -12.41 -9.06
N SER A 216 10.51 -11.44 -8.67
CA SER A 216 11.40 -11.60 -7.53
C SER A 216 10.63 -11.63 -6.19
N TRP A 217 9.59 -10.81 -6.05
CA TRP A 217 8.73 -10.84 -4.88
C TRP A 217 7.82 -12.07 -4.80
N ASP A 218 7.38 -12.61 -5.95
CA ASP A 218 6.72 -13.91 -6.01
C ASP A 218 7.62 -15.04 -5.49
N ALA A 219 8.86 -15.09 -5.98
CA ALA A 219 9.86 -16.05 -5.54
C ALA A 219 10.19 -15.93 -4.04
N LYS A 220 10.08 -14.73 -3.45
CA LYS A 220 10.23 -14.49 -1.99
C LYS A 220 8.97 -14.88 -1.19
N GLY A 221 7.86 -15.23 -1.85
CA GLY A 221 6.63 -15.70 -1.21
C GLY A 221 5.53 -14.65 -1.04
N LEU A 222 5.70 -13.45 -1.58
CA LEU A 222 4.65 -12.44 -1.58
C LEU A 222 3.56 -12.86 -2.58
N ARG A 223 2.34 -13.13 -2.09
CA ARG A 223 1.23 -13.61 -2.93
C ARG A 223 0.72 -12.55 -3.88
N LYS A 224 0.23 -12.96 -5.06
CA LYS A 224 -0.37 -12.09 -6.06
C LYS A 224 -1.39 -11.10 -5.46
N GLU A 225 -2.27 -11.58 -4.58
CA GLU A 225 -3.34 -10.79 -3.98
C GLU A 225 -2.82 -9.69 -3.03
N GLN A 226 -1.55 -9.73 -2.67
CA GLN A 226 -0.89 -8.77 -1.80
C GLN A 226 0.07 -7.86 -2.53
N ARG A 227 0.48 -8.19 -3.77
CA ARG A 227 1.39 -7.35 -4.58
C ARG A 227 0.64 -6.18 -5.19
N VAL A 228 1.14 -4.96 -4.98
CA VAL A 228 0.66 -3.74 -5.64
C VAL A 228 1.85 -3.12 -6.36
N LEU A 229 1.79 -3.05 -7.69
CA LEU A 229 2.90 -2.61 -8.53
C LEU A 229 3.05 -1.09 -8.51
N GLY A 230 4.19 -0.58 -8.08
CA GLY A 230 4.52 0.84 -8.04
C GLY A 230 4.89 1.40 -9.41
N VAL A 231 4.38 2.59 -9.70
CA VAL A 231 4.71 3.37 -10.90
C VAL A 231 4.99 4.82 -10.55
N PRO A 232 5.95 5.48 -11.22
CA PRO A 232 6.28 6.87 -10.97
C PRO A 232 5.45 7.81 -11.86
N PHE A 233 5.09 8.97 -11.33
CA PHE A 233 4.55 10.10 -12.10
C PHE A 233 5.59 11.22 -12.29
N TYR A 234 6.86 10.86 -12.23
CA TYR A 234 8.00 11.75 -12.44
C TYR A 234 9.04 11.11 -13.36
N ALA A 235 9.97 11.92 -13.81
CA ALA A 235 11.05 11.53 -14.71
C ALA A 235 12.41 11.61 -14.03
N ARG A 236 13.33 10.76 -14.48
CA ARG A 236 14.75 10.77 -14.16
C ARG A 236 15.59 11.11 -15.40
N PRO A 237 16.77 11.72 -15.19
CA PRO A 237 17.46 12.00 -13.90
C PRO A 237 17.07 13.31 -13.20
N GLY A 238 16.10 14.06 -13.71
CA GLY A 238 15.85 15.44 -13.26
C GLY A 238 14.83 15.60 -12.13
N ASP A 239 14.21 14.53 -11.62
CA ASP A 239 13.08 14.60 -10.66
C ASP A 239 11.95 15.52 -11.13
N ILE A 240 11.64 15.47 -12.42
CA ILE A 240 10.68 16.38 -13.04
C ILE A 240 9.32 15.69 -13.10
N SER A 241 8.29 16.33 -12.54
CA SER A 241 6.92 15.80 -12.60
C SER A 241 6.46 15.60 -14.05
N TYR A 242 5.68 14.55 -14.30
CA TYR A 242 5.05 14.32 -15.61
C TYR A 242 4.26 15.55 -16.08
N ARG A 243 3.55 16.22 -15.16
CA ARG A 243 2.86 17.49 -15.43
C ARG A 243 3.77 18.52 -16.08
N LYS A 244 4.95 18.79 -15.49
CA LYS A 244 5.88 19.79 -16.03
C LYS A 244 6.41 19.41 -17.41
N LEU A 245 6.68 18.14 -17.63
CA LEU A 245 7.09 17.66 -18.95
C LEU A 245 5.96 17.87 -19.96
N PHE A 246 4.76 17.45 -19.64
CA PHE A 246 3.58 17.59 -20.50
C PHE A 246 3.22 19.06 -20.79
N GLU A 247 3.28 19.93 -19.79
CA GLU A 247 3.06 21.38 -19.96
C GLU A 247 4.13 22.03 -20.84
N SER A 248 5.36 21.50 -20.84
CA SER A 248 6.44 22.00 -21.70
C SER A 248 6.36 21.51 -23.13
N ASP A 249 5.91 20.28 -23.32
CA ASP A 249 5.73 19.63 -24.62
C ASP A 249 4.66 18.52 -24.52
N PRO A 250 3.48 18.70 -25.13
CA PRO A 250 2.43 17.68 -25.17
C PRO A 250 2.85 16.35 -25.82
N ALA A 251 3.91 16.31 -26.66
CA ALA A 251 4.46 15.06 -27.19
C ALA A 251 4.98 14.11 -26.08
N THR A 252 5.08 14.58 -24.83
CA THR A 252 5.29 13.74 -23.64
C THR A 252 4.25 12.59 -23.55
N ALA A 253 3.04 12.77 -24.06
CA ALA A 253 2.02 11.72 -24.09
C ALA A 253 2.30 10.59 -25.09
N ASP A 254 3.22 10.77 -26.03
CA ASP A 254 3.48 9.83 -27.12
C ASP A 254 4.61 8.81 -26.82
N GLY A 255 5.29 8.93 -25.67
CA GLY A 255 6.42 8.07 -25.35
C GLY A 255 6.80 8.05 -23.87
N ASP A 256 8.03 7.58 -23.63
CA ASP A 256 8.63 7.45 -22.29
C ASP A 256 9.93 8.28 -22.14
N ARG A 257 10.25 9.11 -23.13
CA ARG A 257 11.45 9.93 -23.17
C ARG A 257 11.19 11.27 -23.84
N ILE A 258 11.76 12.33 -23.27
CA ILE A 258 11.71 13.68 -23.84
C ILE A 258 12.98 14.46 -23.51
N LEU A 259 13.36 15.43 -24.36
CA LEU A 259 14.38 16.39 -24.02
C LEU A 259 13.77 17.56 -23.25
N TYR A 260 14.21 17.72 -22.01
CA TYR A 260 13.83 18.86 -21.16
C TYR A 260 15.09 19.65 -20.80
N PHE A 261 15.15 20.92 -21.20
CA PHE A 261 16.36 21.76 -21.09
C PHE A 261 17.62 21.05 -21.60
N SER A 262 17.56 20.43 -22.79
CA SER A 262 18.65 19.69 -23.44
C SER A 262 19.16 18.46 -22.68
N LYS A 263 18.42 17.98 -21.67
CA LYS A 263 18.69 16.71 -20.97
C LYS A 263 17.58 15.73 -21.26
N GLU A 264 17.94 14.51 -21.64
CA GLU A 264 16.97 13.43 -21.79
C GLU A 264 16.37 13.09 -20.42
N GLN A 265 15.05 13.05 -20.39
CA GLN A 265 14.24 12.63 -19.24
C GLN A 265 13.49 11.37 -19.60
N ASN A 266 13.53 10.38 -18.72
CA ASN A 266 12.83 9.12 -18.87
C ASN A 266 11.70 9.03 -17.83
N TYR A 267 10.50 8.66 -18.25
CA TYR A 267 9.29 8.59 -17.45
C TYR A 267 8.42 7.44 -17.91
N ASN A 268 7.24 7.26 -17.30
CA ASN A 268 6.23 6.34 -17.81
C ASN A 268 5.10 7.13 -18.48
N GLY A 269 5.02 7.05 -19.80
CA GLY A 269 3.91 7.60 -20.56
C GLY A 269 2.68 6.68 -20.58
N PRO A 270 1.57 7.14 -21.20
CA PRO A 270 0.30 6.42 -21.22
C PRO A 270 0.38 4.97 -21.73
N ALA A 271 1.20 4.70 -22.74
CA ALA A 271 1.36 3.35 -23.33
C ALA A 271 2.01 2.38 -22.33
N THR A 272 3.10 2.80 -21.70
CA THR A 272 3.80 2.00 -20.69
C THR A 272 2.96 1.78 -19.45
N LEU A 273 2.18 2.77 -19.02
CA LEU A 273 1.26 2.58 -17.89
C LEU A 273 0.15 1.58 -18.20
N ARG A 274 -0.43 1.59 -19.41
CA ARG A 274 -1.40 0.56 -19.82
C ARG A 274 -0.78 -0.84 -19.81
N ALA A 275 0.47 -0.98 -20.29
CA ALA A 275 1.18 -2.26 -20.25
C ALA A 275 1.44 -2.72 -18.81
N LYS A 276 1.84 -1.82 -17.90
CA LYS A 276 2.02 -2.12 -16.48
C LYS A 276 0.72 -2.48 -15.77
N VAL A 277 -0.40 -1.84 -16.13
CA VAL A 277 -1.73 -2.23 -15.60
C VAL A 277 -2.10 -3.63 -16.09
N ALA A 278 -1.86 -3.96 -17.37
CA ALA A 278 -2.11 -5.31 -17.89
C ALA A 278 -1.28 -6.35 -17.13
N LEU A 279 0.03 -6.10 -16.95
CA LEU A 279 0.92 -6.96 -16.15
C LEU A 279 0.40 -7.09 -14.69
N ALA A 280 -0.01 -6.00 -14.07
CA ALA A 280 -0.52 -6.02 -12.69
C ALA A 280 -1.85 -6.79 -12.55
N LYS A 281 -2.70 -6.82 -13.58
CA LYS A 281 -3.90 -7.67 -13.59
C LYS A 281 -3.55 -9.16 -13.63
N GLU A 282 -2.44 -9.52 -14.26
CA GLU A 282 -1.97 -10.91 -14.37
C GLU A 282 -1.17 -11.34 -13.13
N GLU A 283 -0.27 -10.49 -12.60
CA GLU A 283 0.75 -10.88 -11.62
C GLU A 283 0.64 -10.15 -10.26
N ALA A 284 -0.28 -9.20 -10.12
CA ALA A 284 -0.47 -8.39 -8.93
C ALA A 284 -1.96 -8.18 -8.63
N SER A 285 -2.28 -7.35 -7.66
CA SER A 285 -3.64 -7.02 -7.25
C SER A 285 -3.95 -5.53 -7.38
N GLY A 286 -3.04 -4.76 -7.98
CA GLY A 286 -3.24 -3.32 -8.14
C GLY A 286 -2.00 -2.57 -8.62
N ILE A 287 -2.17 -1.27 -8.77
CA ILE A 287 -1.13 -0.28 -9.05
C ILE A 287 -1.00 0.67 -7.87
N MET A 288 0.23 1.05 -7.52
CA MET A 288 0.55 2.15 -6.61
C MET A 288 1.24 3.27 -7.39
N ILE A 289 0.97 4.50 -7.03
CA ILE A 289 1.43 5.71 -7.73
C ILE A 289 2.26 6.58 -6.79
N TRP A 290 3.51 6.82 -7.14
CA TRP A 290 4.36 7.83 -6.53
C TRP A 290 4.53 9.01 -7.49
N GLU A 291 3.97 10.19 -7.32
CA GLU A 291 2.92 10.59 -6.42
C GLU A 291 1.89 11.47 -7.18
N LEU A 292 0.68 11.56 -6.68
CA LEU A 292 -0.47 12.09 -7.42
C LEU A 292 -0.38 13.58 -7.80
N SER A 293 0.38 14.41 -7.04
CA SER A 293 0.54 15.83 -7.38
C SER A 293 1.38 16.07 -8.63
N GLN A 294 2.07 15.02 -9.09
CA GLN A 294 2.94 15.08 -10.27
C GLN A 294 2.22 14.75 -11.59
N ASP A 295 0.94 14.36 -11.51
CA ASP A 295 0.12 14.00 -12.67
C ASP A 295 -0.26 15.21 -13.53
N ALA A 296 -0.42 15.02 -14.83
CA ALA A 296 -1.05 15.98 -15.72
C ALA A 296 -2.54 16.14 -15.40
N LEU A 297 -3.15 17.24 -15.86
CA LEU A 297 -4.52 17.56 -15.51
C LEU A 297 -5.54 17.07 -16.56
N GLY A 298 -6.74 16.78 -16.10
CA GLY A 298 -7.91 16.57 -16.97
C GLY A 298 -7.80 15.34 -17.87
N ALA A 299 -7.88 15.54 -19.18
CA ALA A 299 -7.91 14.47 -20.18
C ALA A 299 -6.59 13.69 -20.26
N ASP A 300 -5.48 14.34 -19.94
CA ASP A 300 -4.11 13.85 -20.11
C ASP A 300 -3.54 13.24 -18.82
N SER A 301 -4.38 13.09 -17.79
CA SER A 301 -4.02 12.50 -16.50
C SER A 301 -3.60 11.03 -16.65
N LEU A 302 -2.43 10.69 -16.12
CA LEU A 302 -1.95 9.31 -16.02
C LEU A 302 -2.79 8.46 -15.07
N LEU A 303 -3.34 9.05 -14.00
CA LEU A 303 -4.30 8.38 -13.12
C LEU A 303 -5.55 7.94 -13.91
N LYS A 304 -6.05 8.79 -14.82
CA LYS A 304 -7.14 8.43 -15.71
C LYS A 304 -6.78 7.23 -16.60
N VAL A 305 -5.58 7.24 -17.18
CA VAL A 305 -5.07 6.12 -18.00
C VAL A 305 -5.04 4.81 -17.20
N ILE A 306 -4.51 4.84 -15.98
CA ILE A 306 -4.46 3.67 -15.09
C ILE A 306 -5.88 3.19 -14.75
N TRP A 307 -6.77 4.10 -14.38
CA TRP A 307 -8.14 3.77 -14.03
C TRP A 307 -8.89 3.13 -15.20
N GLU A 308 -8.83 3.72 -16.40
CA GLU A 308 -9.44 3.17 -17.61
C GLU A 308 -8.90 1.78 -17.97
N ALA A 309 -7.60 1.57 -17.89
CA ALA A 309 -6.96 0.28 -18.17
C ALA A 309 -7.28 -0.80 -17.10
N SER A 310 -7.65 -0.38 -15.90
CA SER A 310 -8.00 -1.30 -14.80
C SER A 310 -9.40 -1.89 -14.92
N GLN A 311 -10.31 -1.23 -15.69
CA GLN A 311 -11.67 -1.70 -15.92
C GLN A 311 -11.73 -2.89 -16.89
#